data_21d4f8edb01f7ecb732cb50f9087cd0b
#
_entry.id   21d4f8edb01f7ecb732cb50f9087cd0b
#
_cell.length_a   1.000
_cell.length_b   1.000
_cell.length_c   1.000
_cell.angle_alpha   90.00
_cell.angle_beta   90.00
_cell.angle_gamma   90.00
#
_symmetry.space_group_name_H-M   'P 1'
#
loop_
_entity.id
_entity.type
_entity.pdbx_description
1 polymer ?
#
loop_
_entity_poly.entity_id
_entity_poly.type
_entity_poly.pdbx_seq_one_letter_code
_entity_poly.pdbx_strand_id
1 'polypeptide(L)'
;MEENQKIPMRSQVKKEDTWAIEDMYATVEDWEKDFAAAKKVAEEAAEYAGRLGESAQALYDWSALTEKLDCMLSEIYGYASRVKDQDTADAAGQTLSARAMGLYVECSGLISFADPEILSIPEEKLEAFYAEKPELLKYRRSINEVRRCKDHILSPELEKILADAGEMAQAPGTVYSSLVNADLTFDPIKGSNEEELEVTGGSFIPLMQSPDRNVRKAAFESLYGGYGKVLNTA
;
A
#
# COMPACT_ATOMS: atom_id res chain seq x y z
N MET A 1 -15.52 -20.86 27.85
CA MET A 1 -16.55 -20.25 27.01
C MET A 1 -16.22 -18.76 26.99
N GLU A 2 -15.61 -18.31 25.93
CA GLU A 2 -15.36 -16.88 25.77
C GLU A 2 -16.71 -16.22 25.51
N GLU A 3 -17.07 -15.24 26.34
CA GLU A 3 -18.20 -14.37 26.13
C GLU A 3 -18.12 -13.82 24.70
N ASN A 4 -19.26 -13.86 24.01
CA ASN A 4 -19.40 -13.27 22.67
C ASN A 4 -19.18 -11.77 22.79
N GLN A 5 -17.91 -11.33 22.67
CA GLN A 5 -17.55 -9.93 22.86
C GLN A 5 -17.96 -9.17 21.60
N LYS A 6 -18.88 -8.25 21.80
CA LYS A 6 -19.15 -7.17 20.83
C LYS A 6 -17.80 -6.54 20.41
N ILE A 7 -17.62 -6.26 19.12
CA ILE A 7 -16.40 -5.64 18.63
C ILE A 7 -16.11 -4.37 19.45
N PRO A 8 -14.97 -4.30 20.16
CA PRO A 8 -14.70 -3.18 21.05
C PRO A 8 -14.45 -1.90 20.24
N MET A 9 -14.93 -0.78 20.78
CA MET A 9 -14.52 0.53 20.27
C MET A 9 -13.01 0.74 20.49
N ARG A 10 -12.36 1.53 19.64
CA ARG A 10 -10.91 1.78 19.74
C ARG A 10 -10.46 2.16 21.16
N SER A 11 -11.23 3.00 21.84
CA SER A 11 -10.96 3.44 23.22
C SER A 11 -11.04 2.33 24.28
N GLN A 12 -11.62 1.19 23.95
CA GLN A 12 -11.79 0.03 24.85
C GLN A 12 -10.70 -1.01 24.64
N VAL A 13 -9.91 -0.90 23.54
CA VAL A 13 -8.81 -1.82 23.27
C VAL A 13 -7.64 -1.51 24.21
N LYS A 14 -7.15 -2.54 24.91
CA LYS A 14 -6.00 -2.37 25.81
C LYS A 14 -4.74 -2.06 25.02
N LYS A 15 -3.83 -1.27 25.63
CA LYS A 15 -2.57 -0.91 24.98
C LYS A 15 -1.73 -2.13 24.55
N GLU A 16 -1.75 -3.19 25.35
CA GLU A 16 -1.04 -4.45 25.06
C GLU A 16 -1.55 -5.18 23.80
N ASP A 17 -2.79 -4.89 23.38
CA ASP A 17 -3.43 -5.45 22.19
C ASP A 17 -3.36 -4.50 20.98
N THR A 18 -2.55 -3.43 21.08
CA THR A 18 -2.37 -2.44 20.00
C THR A 18 -1.01 -2.54 19.36
N TRP A 19 -0.86 -2.04 18.14
CA TRP A 19 0.44 -1.90 17.51
C TRP A 19 1.28 -0.85 18.24
N ALA A 20 2.58 -1.12 18.42
CA ALA A 20 3.55 -0.17 18.95
C ALA A 20 4.03 0.78 17.83
N ILE A 21 3.13 1.60 17.30
CA ILE A 21 3.46 2.51 16.18
C ILE A 21 4.48 3.58 16.60
N GLU A 22 4.58 3.86 17.90
CA GLU A 22 5.59 4.73 18.48
C GLU A 22 7.04 4.23 18.28
N ASP A 23 7.23 2.93 17.95
CA ASP A 23 8.54 2.38 17.59
C ASP A 23 8.98 2.80 16.17
N MET A 24 8.04 3.22 15.30
CA MET A 24 8.37 3.78 14.00
C MET A 24 8.70 5.27 14.11
N TYR A 25 7.79 6.05 14.68
CA TYR A 25 8.00 7.47 14.99
C TYR A 25 7.46 7.75 16.39
N ALA A 26 8.33 8.25 17.26
CA ALA A 26 7.94 8.58 18.63
C ALA A 26 6.93 9.74 18.68
N THR A 27 7.03 10.66 17.73
CA THR A 27 6.14 11.83 17.61
C THR A 27 5.82 12.11 16.14
N VAL A 28 4.72 12.85 15.91
CA VAL A 28 4.38 13.35 14.58
C VAL A 28 5.43 14.34 14.07
N GLU A 29 6.06 15.09 14.95
CA GLU A 29 7.14 16.03 14.63
C GLU A 29 8.36 15.30 14.05
N ASP A 30 8.68 14.10 14.51
CA ASP A 30 9.76 13.28 13.95
C ASP A 30 9.38 12.76 12.55
N TRP A 31 8.14 12.35 12.37
CA TRP A 31 7.59 12.02 11.06
C TRP A 31 7.65 13.21 10.07
N GLU A 32 7.32 14.44 10.52
CA GLU A 32 7.40 15.65 9.69
C GLU A 32 8.84 15.97 9.23
N LYS A 33 9.83 15.68 10.05
CA LYS A 33 11.25 15.86 9.66
C LYS A 33 11.62 14.94 8.51
N ASP A 34 11.23 13.67 8.61
CA ASP A 34 11.51 12.68 7.56
C ASP A 34 10.68 12.94 6.30
N PHE A 35 9.43 13.39 6.46
CA PHE A 35 8.60 13.84 5.35
C PHE A 35 9.28 14.95 4.54
N ALA A 36 9.81 15.97 5.22
CA ALA A 36 10.52 17.06 4.56
C ALA A 36 11.89 16.62 3.99
N ALA A 37 12.56 15.67 4.65
CA ALA A 37 13.84 15.13 4.18
C ALA A 37 13.68 14.24 2.92
N ALA A 38 12.63 13.42 2.86
CA ALA A 38 12.36 12.58 1.70
C ALA A 38 12.16 13.41 0.42
N LYS A 39 11.45 14.54 0.52
CA LYS A 39 11.29 15.45 -0.60
C LYS A 39 12.63 15.97 -1.13
N LYS A 40 13.55 16.36 -0.25
CA LYS A 40 14.90 16.81 -0.66
C LYS A 40 15.70 15.71 -1.34
N VAL A 41 15.62 14.47 -0.83
CA VAL A 41 16.28 13.32 -1.47
C VAL A 41 15.72 13.07 -2.86
N ALA A 42 14.41 13.22 -3.06
CA ALA A 42 13.80 13.11 -4.38
C ALA A 42 14.25 14.25 -5.33
N GLU A 43 14.36 15.48 -4.84
CA GLU A 43 14.89 16.63 -5.59
C GLU A 43 16.36 16.39 -6.01
N GLU A 44 17.19 15.88 -5.08
CA GLU A 44 18.59 15.50 -5.38
C GLU A 44 18.66 14.37 -6.42
N ALA A 45 17.79 13.36 -6.33
CA ALA A 45 17.72 12.29 -7.32
C ALA A 45 17.29 12.80 -8.71
N ALA A 46 16.41 13.80 -8.76
CA ALA A 46 15.95 14.42 -10.01
C ALA A 46 17.07 15.18 -10.76
N GLU A 47 18.14 15.62 -10.08
CA GLU A 47 19.30 16.26 -10.70
C GLU A 47 20.10 15.30 -11.62
N TYR A 48 19.84 13.99 -11.53
CA TYR A 48 20.44 12.99 -12.40
C TYR A 48 19.69 12.79 -13.72
N ALA A 49 18.60 13.51 -13.97
CA ALA A 49 17.86 13.43 -15.23
C ALA A 49 18.78 13.72 -16.43
N GLY A 50 18.75 12.82 -17.42
CA GLY A 50 19.62 12.86 -18.60
C GLY A 50 21.03 12.28 -18.37
N ARG A 51 21.35 11.81 -17.15
CA ARG A 51 22.72 11.47 -16.76
C ARG A 51 22.95 10.00 -16.40
N LEU A 52 21.92 9.18 -16.28
CA LEU A 52 22.05 7.79 -15.82
C LEU A 52 22.91 6.94 -16.76
N GLY A 53 22.91 7.29 -18.04
CA GLY A 53 23.77 6.65 -19.03
C GLY A 53 25.17 7.24 -19.17
N GLU A 54 25.54 8.31 -18.45
CA GLU A 54 26.83 8.97 -18.62
C GLU A 54 28.01 8.13 -18.09
N SER A 55 27.86 7.59 -16.87
CA SER A 55 28.92 6.82 -16.20
C SER A 55 28.36 5.81 -15.21
N ALA A 56 29.17 4.80 -14.88
CA ALA A 56 28.86 3.84 -13.82
C ALA A 56 28.64 4.52 -12.47
N GLN A 57 29.40 5.59 -12.19
CA GLN A 57 29.27 6.35 -10.94
C GLN A 57 27.93 7.08 -10.88
N ALA A 58 27.49 7.75 -11.95
CA ALA A 58 26.21 8.46 -11.97
C ALA A 58 25.03 7.52 -11.76
N LEU A 59 25.02 6.37 -12.42
CA LEU A 59 23.98 5.34 -12.25
C LEU A 59 23.98 4.77 -10.81
N TYR A 60 25.16 4.55 -10.23
CA TYR A 60 25.27 4.06 -8.86
C TYR A 60 24.75 5.09 -7.84
N ASP A 61 25.19 6.36 -7.96
CA ASP A 61 24.82 7.41 -7.02
C ASP A 61 23.31 7.65 -7.04
N TRP A 62 22.73 7.69 -8.24
CA TRP A 62 21.27 7.77 -8.39
C TRP A 62 20.56 6.56 -7.76
N SER A 63 21.05 5.34 -8.03
CA SER A 63 20.44 4.12 -7.45
C SER A 63 20.51 4.10 -5.93
N ALA A 64 21.60 4.61 -5.34
CA ALA A 64 21.74 4.71 -3.88
C ALA A 64 20.81 5.79 -3.28
N LEU A 65 20.62 6.91 -3.97
CA LEU A 65 19.67 7.94 -3.57
C LEU A 65 18.22 7.43 -3.61
N THR A 66 17.85 6.73 -4.68
CA THR A 66 16.49 6.19 -4.80
C THR A 66 16.23 5.05 -3.82
N GLU A 67 17.19 4.19 -3.53
CA GLU A 67 17.08 3.20 -2.45
C GLU A 67 16.81 3.88 -1.10
N LYS A 68 17.56 4.94 -0.78
CA LYS A 68 17.33 5.72 0.43
C LYS A 68 15.94 6.34 0.45
N LEU A 69 15.51 6.91 -0.68
CA LEU A 69 14.17 7.51 -0.82
C LEU A 69 13.08 6.46 -0.60
N ASP A 70 13.19 5.28 -1.21
CA ASP A 70 12.23 4.19 -1.06
C ASP A 70 12.08 3.73 0.39
N CYS A 71 13.21 3.62 1.12
CA CYS A 71 13.18 3.31 2.56
C CYS A 71 12.42 4.39 3.33
N MET A 72 12.74 5.67 3.09
CA MET A 72 12.08 6.79 3.77
C MET A 72 10.58 6.83 3.47
N LEU A 73 10.20 6.71 2.20
CA LEU A 73 8.78 6.71 1.79
C LEU A 73 8.02 5.52 2.39
N SER A 74 8.65 4.35 2.47
CA SER A 74 8.05 3.16 3.07
C SER A 74 7.78 3.35 4.58
N GLU A 75 8.70 3.96 5.30
CA GLU A 75 8.52 4.26 6.73
C GLU A 75 7.46 5.34 6.95
N ILE A 76 7.52 6.44 6.18
CA ILE A 76 6.58 7.55 6.24
C ILE A 76 5.14 7.07 5.96
N TYR A 77 4.95 6.31 4.87
CA TYR A 77 3.65 5.77 4.50
C TYR A 77 3.20 4.68 5.47
N GLY A 78 4.14 3.81 5.87
CA GLY A 78 3.88 2.72 6.83
C GLY A 78 3.33 3.22 8.15
N TYR A 79 3.91 4.28 8.72
CA TYR A 79 3.40 4.93 9.93
C TYR A 79 2.03 5.54 9.71
N ALA A 80 1.91 6.41 8.70
CA ALA A 80 0.68 7.14 8.44
C ALA A 80 -0.53 6.23 8.17
N SER A 81 -0.32 5.13 7.43
CA SER A 81 -1.37 4.13 7.18
C SER A 81 -1.79 3.41 8.47
N ARG A 82 -0.84 3.04 9.33
CA ARG A 82 -1.16 2.37 10.60
C ARG A 82 -1.87 3.30 11.59
N VAL A 83 -1.50 4.58 11.63
CA VAL A 83 -2.25 5.58 12.42
C VAL A 83 -3.70 5.64 11.95
N LYS A 84 -3.94 5.71 10.63
CA LYS A 84 -5.29 5.70 10.06
C LYS A 84 -6.03 4.39 10.37
N ASP A 85 -5.36 3.24 10.22
CA ASP A 85 -6.00 1.92 10.34
C ASP A 85 -6.34 1.55 11.78
N GLN A 86 -5.75 2.21 12.79
CA GLN A 86 -6.16 2.05 14.19
C GLN A 86 -7.57 2.57 14.47
N ASP A 87 -7.95 3.66 13.81
CA ASP A 87 -9.28 4.26 13.90
C ASP A 87 -9.59 4.97 12.58
N THR A 88 -10.32 4.29 11.72
CA THR A 88 -10.67 4.81 10.39
C THR A 88 -11.63 6.00 10.44
N ALA A 89 -12.24 6.30 11.60
CA ALA A 89 -13.07 7.47 11.82
C ALA A 89 -12.24 8.71 12.25
N ASP A 90 -10.97 8.53 12.64
CA ASP A 90 -10.11 9.64 13.03
C ASP A 90 -9.65 10.48 11.82
N ALA A 91 -10.12 11.73 11.77
CA ALA A 91 -9.79 12.66 10.70
C ALA A 91 -8.29 13.02 10.63
N ALA A 92 -7.57 13.00 11.78
CA ALA A 92 -6.15 13.28 11.82
C ALA A 92 -5.35 12.15 11.14
N GLY A 93 -5.66 10.88 11.43
CA GLY A 93 -5.07 9.73 10.79
C GLY A 93 -5.35 9.68 9.28
N GLN A 94 -6.58 9.99 8.87
CA GLN A 94 -6.92 10.09 7.45
C GLN A 94 -6.09 11.17 6.74
N THR A 95 -5.94 12.35 7.35
CA THR A 95 -5.15 13.46 6.80
C THR A 95 -3.67 13.08 6.67
N LEU A 96 -3.11 12.43 7.70
CA LEU A 96 -1.71 11.99 7.69
C LEU A 96 -1.45 11.00 6.56
N SER A 97 -2.34 10.01 6.40
CA SER A 97 -2.25 9.00 5.33
C SER A 97 -2.38 9.63 3.93
N ALA A 98 -3.29 10.57 3.74
CA ALA A 98 -3.45 11.29 2.48
C ALA A 98 -2.20 12.11 2.13
N ARG A 99 -1.58 12.78 3.12
CA ARG A 99 -0.32 13.52 2.94
C ARG A 99 0.84 12.61 2.55
N ALA A 100 0.98 11.46 3.22
CA ALA A 100 2.01 10.47 2.91
C ALA A 100 1.87 9.96 1.46
N MET A 101 0.64 9.67 1.02
CA MET A 101 0.37 9.26 -0.36
C MET A 101 0.69 10.39 -1.35
N GLY A 102 0.33 11.65 -1.03
CA GLY A 102 0.67 12.81 -1.84
C GLY A 102 2.18 12.97 -2.03
N LEU A 103 2.96 12.81 -0.95
CA LEU A 103 4.43 12.81 -1.02
C LEU A 103 4.95 11.69 -1.92
N TYR A 104 4.42 10.47 -1.78
CA TYR A 104 4.82 9.34 -2.61
C TYR A 104 4.62 9.65 -4.10
N VAL A 105 3.46 10.18 -4.46
CA VAL A 105 3.14 10.55 -5.85
C VAL A 105 4.08 11.68 -6.35
N GLU A 106 4.32 12.70 -5.54
CA GLU A 106 5.24 13.80 -5.87
C GLU A 106 6.67 13.29 -6.12
N CYS A 107 7.21 12.48 -5.19
CA CYS A 107 8.55 11.92 -5.31
C CYS A 107 8.67 10.98 -6.53
N SER A 108 7.67 10.12 -6.76
CA SER A 108 7.65 9.23 -7.94
C SER A 108 7.63 10.03 -9.24
N GLY A 109 6.91 11.16 -9.28
CA GLY A 109 6.90 12.07 -10.43
C GLY A 109 8.28 12.66 -10.72
N LEU A 110 9.02 13.07 -9.70
CA LEU A 110 10.37 13.65 -9.83
C LEU A 110 11.38 12.66 -10.43
N ILE A 111 11.26 11.37 -10.14
CA ILE A 111 12.20 10.34 -10.60
C ILE A 111 11.69 9.53 -11.81
N SER A 112 10.55 9.89 -12.38
CA SER A 112 9.88 9.14 -13.47
C SER A 112 10.69 9.07 -14.78
N PHE A 113 11.71 9.92 -14.94
CA PHE A 113 12.64 9.90 -16.08
C PHE A 113 13.53 8.65 -16.13
N ALA A 114 13.67 7.96 -14.99
CA ALA A 114 14.70 6.93 -14.82
C ALA A 114 14.47 5.69 -15.68
N ASP A 115 13.24 5.16 -15.71
CA ASP A 115 12.94 3.96 -16.50
C ASP A 115 13.24 4.15 -17.99
N PRO A 116 12.79 5.22 -18.67
CA PRO A 116 13.17 5.51 -20.04
C PRO A 116 14.70 5.62 -20.25
N GLU A 117 15.40 6.27 -19.32
CA GLU A 117 16.86 6.40 -19.43
C GLU A 117 17.56 5.06 -19.26
N ILE A 118 17.22 4.27 -18.27
CA ILE A 118 17.76 2.91 -18.04
C ILE A 118 17.53 2.03 -19.28
N LEU A 119 16.35 2.12 -19.89
CA LEU A 119 16.01 1.39 -21.12
C LEU A 119 16.84 1.84 -22.32
N SER A 120 17.29 3.08 -22.35
CA SER A 120 18.13 3.64 -23.42
C SER A 120 19.60 3.21 -23.33
N ILE A 121 20.08 2.74 -22.16
CA ILE A 121 21.46 2.31 -21.98
C ILE A 121 21.70 0.99 -22.75
N PRO A 122 22.64 0.94 -23.70
CA PRO A 122 22.97 -0.32 -24.38
C PRO A 122 23.46 -1.40 -23.40
N GLU A 123 23.15 -2.66 -23.67
CA GLU A 123 23.53 -3.81 -22.81
C GLU A 123 25.04 -3.85 -22.55
N GLU A 124 25.83 -3.70 -23.62
CA GLU A 124 27.30 -3.71 -23.56
C GLU A 124 27.85 -2.60 -22.65
N LYS A 125 27.21 -1.42 -22.68
CA LYS A 125 27.58 -0.30 -21.82
C LYS A 125 27.23 -0.57 -20.36
N LEU A 126 26.07 -1.17 -20.11
CA LEU A 126 25.65 -1.52 -18.77
C LEU A 126 26.55 -2.60 -18.14
N GLU A 127 26.95 -3.62 -18.91
CA GLU A 127 27.92 -4.62 -18.46
C GLU A 127 29.30 -3.99 -18.18
N ALA A 128 29.72 -3.01 -18.99
CA ALA A 128 30.94 -2.23 -18.72
C ALA A 128 30.80 -1.44 -17.39
N PHE A 129 29.65 -0.86 -17.12
CA PHE A 129 29.38 -0.16 -15.84
C PHE A 129 29.47 -1.11 -14.63
N TYR A 130 28.96 -2.32 -14.74
CA TYR A 130 29.09 -3.32 -13.67
C TYR A 130 30.55 -3.75 -13.44
N ALA A 131 31.37 -3.80 -14.50
CA ALA A 131 32.78 -4.11 -14.39
C ALA A 131 33.59 -2.95 -13.79
N GLU A 132 33.25 -1.71 -14.14
CA GLU A 132 33.89 -0.48 -13.63
C GLU A 132 33.54 -0.21 -12.17
N LYS A 133 32.26 -0.42 -11.80
CA LYS A 133 31.70 -0.14 -10.47
C LYS A 133 31.02 -1.40 -9.91
N PRO A 134 31.74 -2.34 -9.28
CA PRO A 134 31.15 -3.59 -8.78
C PRO A 134 30.00 -3.39 -7.76
N GLU A 135 29.99 -2.28 -7.03
CA GLU A 135 28.92 -1.95 -6.08
C GLU A 135 27.56 -1.78 -6.78
N LEU A 136 27.56 -1.43 -8.07
CA LEU A 136 26.36 -1.33 -8.90
C LEU A 136 25.67 -2.69 -9.10
N LEU A 137 26.37 -3.80 -8.93
CA LEU A 137 25.80 -5.15 -8.99
C LEU A 137 24.68 -5.37 -7.98
N LYS A 138 24.67 -4.63 -6.87
CA LYS A 138 23.55 -4.62 -5.91
C LYS A 138 22.21 -4.29 -6.59
N TYR A 139 22.23 -3.39 -7.55
CA TYR A 139 21.06 -2.88 -8.26
C TYR A 139 20.78 -3.60 -9.59
N ARG A 140 21.61 -4.58 -9.97
CA ARG A 140 21.48 -5.30 -11.24
C ARG A 140 20.09 -5.93 -11.43
N ARG A 141 19.51 -6.46 -10.35
CA ARG A 141 18.20 -7.08 -10.42
C ARG A 141 17.10 -6.05 -10.75
N SER A 142 17.05 -4.94 -10.03
CA SER A 142 16.03 -3.90 -10.26
C SER A 142 16.19 -3.27 -11.66
N ILE A 143 17.42 -2.99 -12.09
CA ILE A 143 17.70 -2.49 -13.44
C ILE A 143 17.24 -3.51 -14.51
N ASN A 144 17.50 -4.80 -14.31
CA ASN A 144 17.05 -5.83 -15.24
C ASN A 144 15.53 -5.99 -15.27
N GLU A 145 14.82 -5.80 -14.15
CA GLU A 145 13.36 -5.80 -14.13
C GLU A 145 12.79 -4.65 -14.97
N VAL A 146 13.33 -3.44 -14.87
CA VAL A 146 12.97 -2.32 -15.75
C VAL A 146 13.21 -2.71 -17.21
N ARG A 147 14.40 -3.22 -17.54
CA ARG A 147 14.78 -3.59 -18.91
C ARG A 147 13.92 -4.71 -19.50
N ARG A 148 13.49 -5.67 -18.68
CA ARG A 148 12.58 -6.75 -19.08
C ARG A 148 11.23 -6.24 -19.56
N CYS A 149 10.79 -5.09 -19.04
CA CYS A 149 9.52 -4.48 -19.42
C CYS A 149 9.57 -3.74 -20.76
N LYS A 150 10.74 -3.62 -21.41
CA LYS A 150 10.94 -2.81 -22.63
C LYS A 150 9.93 -3.09 -23.73
N ASP A 151 9.68 -4.37 -24.00
CA ASP A 151 8.78 -4.79 -25.09
C ASP A 151 7.28 -4.62 -24.73
N HIS A 152 7.00 -4.25 -23.48
CA HIS A 152 5.65 -4.03 -22.94
C HIS A 152 5.34 -2.55 -22.69
N ILE A 153 6.31 -1.66 -22.93
CA ILE A 153 6.13 -0.21 -22.78
C ILE A 153 5.58 0.34 -24.09
N LEU A 154 4.52 1.07 -24.00
CA LEU A 154 3.84 1.70 -25.12
C LEU A 154 4.50 3.05 -25.48
N SER A 155 3.97 3.71 -26.52
CA SER A 155 4.42 5.09 -26.81
C SER A 155 4.02 6.05 -25.66
N PRO A 156 4.76 7.16 -25.46
CA PRO A 156 4.46 8.11 -24.40
C PRO A 156 2.99 8.62 -24.41
N GLU A 157 2.41 8.75 -25.60
CA GLU A 157 1.01 9.19 -25.76
C GLU A 157 0.03 8.12 -25.26
N LEU A 158 0.31 6.83 -25.52
CA LEU A 158 -0.53 5.72 -25.08
C LEU A 158 -0.37 5.49 -23.58
N GLU A 159 0.86 5.56 -23.04
CA GLU A 159 1.10 5.49 -21.60
C GLU A 159 0.36 6.60 -20.84
N LYS A 160 0.34 7.82 -21.40
CA LYS A 160 -0.41 8.93 -20.82
C LYS A 160 -1.92 8.65 -20.81
N ILE A 161 -2.50 8.13 -21.89
CA ILE A 161 -3.92 7.77 -21.96
C ILE A 161 -4.25 6.70 -20.90
N LEU A 162 -3.39 5.69 -20.73
CA LEU A 162 -3.58 4.66 -19.71
C LEU A 162 -3.47 5.23 -18.29
N ALA A 163 -2.54 6.13 -18.05
CA ALA A 163 -2.40 6.81 -16.77
C ALA A 163 -3.64 7.67 -16.45
N ASP A 164 -4.13 8.44 -17.43
CA ASP A 164 -5.35 9.26 -17.29
C ASP A 164 -6.60 8.39 -17.05
N ALA A 165 -6.63 7.15 -17.56
CA ALA A 165 -7.70 6.19 -17.30
C ALA A 165 -7.58 5.47 -15.93
N GLY A 166 -6.45 5.61 -15.24
CA GLY A 166 -6.14 4.87 -14.02
C GLY A 166 -7.13 5.12 -12.88
N GLU A 167 -7.58 6.37 -12.70
CA GLU A 167 -8.59 6.72 -11.69
C GLU A 167 -9.92 6.00 -11.96
N MET A 168 -10.33 5.96 -13.21
CA MET A 168 -11.56 5.26 -13.62
C MET A 168 -11.42 3.74 -13.44
N ALA A 169 -10.24 3.19 -13.69
CA ALA A 169 -9.96 1.77 -13.50
C ALA A 169 -9.95 1.35 -12.02
N GLN A 170 -9.63 2.27 -11.09
CA GLN A 170 -9.65 2.02 -9.64
C GLN A 170 -11.05 2.15 -9.02
N ALA A 171 -11.99 2.84 -9.67
CA ALA A 171 -13.31 3.10 -9.14
C ALA A 171 -14.06 1.84 -8.64
N PRO A 172 -14.07 0.70 -9.38
CA PRO A 172 -14.72 -0.51 -8.89
C PRO A 172 -14.16 -1.02 -7.58
N GLY A 173 -12.83 -1.00 -7.41
CA GLY A 173 -12.16 -1.40 -6.18
C GLY A 173 -12.50 -0.48 -5.00
N THR A 174 -12.57 0.83 -5.24
CA THR A 174 -12.96 1.82 -4.24
C THR A 174 -14.41 1.63 -3.80
N VAL A 175 -15.33 1.44 -4.75
CA VAL A 175 -16.75 1.17 -4.46
C VAL A 175 -16.89 -0.11 -3.65
N TYR A 176 -16.23 -1.20 -4.06
CA TYR A 176 -16.24 -2.47 -3.32
C TYR A 176 -15.71 -2.30 -1.89
N SER A 177 -14.58 -1.60 -1.73
CA SER A 177 -13.99 -1.37 -0.41
C SER A 177 -14.91 -0.57 0.51
N SER A 178 -15.53 0.49 -0.01
CA SER A 178 -16.48 1.30 0.76
C SER A 178 -17.73 0.50 1.13
N LEU A 179 -18.28 -0.27 0.19
CA LEU A 179 -19.43 -1.13 0.43
C LEU A 179 -19.17 -2.15 1.53
N VAL A 180 -18.05 -2.90 1.43
CA VAL A 180 -17.76 -4.02 2.34
C VAL A 180 -17.33 -3.53 3.73
N ASN A 181 -16.62 -2.41 3.81
CA ASN A 181 -16.05 -1.95 5.07
C ASN A 181 -16.92 -0.92 5.81
N ALA A 182 -17.91 -0.30 5.13
CA ALA A 182 -18.73 0.73 5.75
C ALA A 182 -20.23 0.44 5.68
N ASP A 183 -20.75 0.05 4.52
CA ASP A 183 -22.21 0.04 4.30
C ASP A 183 -22.84 -1.34 4.48
N LEU A 184 -22.09 -2.42 4.21
CA LEU A 184 -22.63 -3.78 4.24
C LEU A 184 -22.70 -4.29 5.66
N THR A 185 -23.92 -4.60 6.09
CA THR A 185 -24.21 -5.24 7.38
C THR A 185 -24.84 -6.60 7.17
N PHE A 186 -24.59 -7.52 8.11
CA PHE A 186 -25.13 -8.87 8.10
C PHE A 186 -26.08 -9.06 9.27
N ASP A 187 -27.13 -9.84 9.04
CA ASP A 187 -28.08 -10.14 10.10
C ASP A 187 -27.39 -11.01 11.17
N PRO A 188 -27.52 -10.69 12.47
CA PRO A 188 -26.98 -11.52 13.54
C PRO A 188 -27.67 -12.90 13.58
N ILE A 189 -26.96 -13.89 14.10
CA ILE A 189 -27.47 -15.27 14.18
C ILE A 189 -27.58 -15.75 15.62
N LYS A 190 -28.27 -16.87 15.81
CA LYS A 190 -28.34 -17.55 17.13
C LYS A 190 -27.20 -18.56 17.23
N GLY A 191 -26.45 -18.47 18.33
CA GLY A 191 -25.49 -19.48 18.74
C GLY A 191 -26.14 -20.73 19.37
N SER A 192 -25.31 -21.71 19.74
CA SER A 192 -25.76 -22.98 20.30
C SER A 192 -26.49 -22.84 21.65
N ASN A 193 -26.25 -21.77 22.38
CA ASN A 193 -26.89 -21.47 23.66
C ASN A 193 -27.93 -20.31 23.57
N GLU A 194 -28.48 -20.09 22.38
CA GLU A 194 -29.43 -19.00 22.08
C GLU A 194 -28.85 -17.57 22.20
N GLU A 195 -27.53 -17.43 22.40
CA GLU A 195 -26.83 -16.16 22.39
C GLU A 195 -26.86 -15.55 20.97
N GLU A 196 -26.90 -14.23 20.91
CA GLU A 196 -26.81 -13.52 19.63
C GLU A 196 -25.34 -13.36 19.19
N LEU A 197 -25.02 -13.80 17.99
CA LEU A 197 -23.67 -13.77 17.39
C LEU A 197 -23.67 -12.82 16.20
N GLU A 198 -22.75 -11.86 16.22
CA GLU A 198 -22.56 -10.95 15.09
C GLU A 198 -21.84 -11.68 13.93
N VAL A 199 -22.36 -11.51 12.72
CA VAL A 199 -21.74 -12.01 11.50
C VAL A 199 -20.98 -10.87 10.82
N THR A 200 -19.70 -11.07 10.63
CA THR A 200 -18.81 -10.15 9.94
C THR A 200 -17.82 -10.94 9.08
N GLY A 201 -17.06 -10.27 8.20
CA GLY A 201 -15.96 -10.93 7.49
C GLY A 201 -14.95 -11.60 8.42
N GLY A 202 -14.68 -11.00 9.58
CA GLY A 202 -13.77 -11.54 10.61
C GLY A 202 -14.35 -12.69 11.42
N SER A 203 -15.64 -12.63 11.80
CA SER A 203 -16.29 -13.68 12.59
C SER A 203 -16.73 -14.88 11.75
N PHE A 204 -16.84 -14.75 10.43
CA PHE A 204 -17.36 -15.81 9.55
C PHE A 204 -16.59 -17.12 9.66
N ILE A 205 -15.24 -17.06 9.59
CA ILE A 205 -14.42 -18.28 9.67
C ILE A 205 -14.59 -19.00 11.03
N PRO A 206 -14.46 -18.32 12.18
CA PRO A 206 -14.76 -18.92 13.47
C PRO A 206 -16.17 -19.54 13.56
N LEU A 207 -17.20 -18.86 13.05
CA LEU A 207 -18.57 -19.36 13.03
C LEU A 207 -18.70 -20.61 12.14
N MET A 208 -18.01 -20.67 11.02
CA MET A 208 -17.98 -21.85 10.15
C MET A 208 -17.22 -23.04 10.75
N GLN A 209 -16.39 -22.81 11.78
CA GLN A 209 -15.72 -23.86 12.55
C GLN A 209 -16.56 -24.37 13.73
N SER A 210 -17.72 -23.78 13.99
CA SER A 210 -18.61 -24.24 15.07
C SER A 210 -18.96 -25.72 14.94
N PRO A 211 -18.96 -26.52 16.03
CA PRO A 211 -19.47 -27.88 16.03
C PRO A 211 -20.94 -27.97 15.62
N ASP A 212 -21.74 -26.95 15.98
CA ASP A 212 -23.15 -26.89 15.65
C ASP A 212 -23.38 -26.55 14.18
N ARG A 213 -24.02 -27.48 13.47
CA ARG A 213 -24.37 -27.32 12.06
C ARG A 213 -25.34 -26.14 11.82
N ASN A 214 -26.24 -25.85 12.76
CA ASN A 214 -27.21 -24.77 12.59
C ASN A 214 -26.53 -23.42 12.65
N VAL A 215 -25.53 -23.25 13.54
CA VAL A 215 -24.69 -22.04 13.58
C VAL A 215 -23.95 -21.85 12.26
N ARG A 216 -23.27 -22.89 11.74
CA ARG A 216 -22.58 -22.82 10.45
C ARG A 216 -23.52 -22.44 9.30
N LYS A 217 -24.69 -23.06 9.25
CA LYS A 217 -25.71 -22.79 8.22
C LYS A 217 -26.19 -21.34 8.31
N ALA A 218 -26.56 -20.87 9.52
CA ALA A 218 -27.05 -19.53 9.74
C ALA A 218 -25.98 -18.47 9.39
N ALA A 219 -24.71 -18.71 9.76
CA ALA A 219 -23.59 -17.83 9.40
C ALA A 219 -23.41 -17.72 7.89
N PHE A 220 -23.47 -18.85 7.18
CA PHE A 220 -23.38 -18.87 5.74
C PHE A 220 -24.55 -18.10 5.08
N GLU A 221 -25.78 -18.37 5.50
CA GLU A 221 -26.97 -17.73 4.95
C GLU A 221 -26.98 -16.22 5.24
N SER A 222 -26.53 -15.78 6.42
CA SER A 222 -26.41 -14.36 6.77
C SER A 222 -25.38 -13.65 5.90
N LEU A 223 -24.16 -14.18 5.84
CA LEU A 223 -23.07 -13.55 5.07
C LEU A 223 -23.41 -13.45 3.57
N TYR A 224 -23.72 -14.59 2.95
CA TYR A 224 -24.01 -14.62 1.51
C TYR A 224 -25.35 -13.99 1.16
N GLY A 225 -26.33 -14.01 2.07
CA GLY A 225 -27.57 -13.25 1.93
C GLY A 225 -27.33 -11.75 1.93
N GLY A 226 -26.41 -11.25 2.77
CA GLY A 226 -25.98 -9.85 2.77
C GLY A 226 -25.34 -9.44 1.44
N TYR A 227 -24.37 -10.21 0.96
CA TYR A 227 -23.77 -9.96 -0.38
C TYR A 227 -24.81 -10.06 -1.51
N GLY A 228 -25.76 -10.98 -1.41
CA GLY A 228 -26.83 -11.14 -2.39
C GLY A 228 -27.72 -9.89 -2.54
N LYS A 229 -27.88 -9.09 -1.47
CA LYS A 229 -28.65 -7.83 -1.52
C LYS A 229 -28.01 -6.77 -2.44
N VAL A 230 -26.69 -6.84 -2.64
CA VAL A 230 -25.90 -5.85 -3.42
C VAL A 230 -25.32 -6.40 -4.71
N LEU A 231 -25.68 -7.62 -5.09
CA LEU A 231 -25.13 -8.32 -6.26
C LEU A 231 -25.26 -7.55 -7.59
N ASN A 232 -26.29 -6.70 -7.70
CA ASN A 232 -26.52 -5.89 -8.93
C ASN A 232 -25.86 -4.52 -8.84
N THR A 233 -25.22 -4.16 -7.73
CA THR A 233 -24.56 -2.86 -7.53
C THR A 233 -23.03 -3.00 -7.65
N ALA A 234 -22.51 -4.16 -7.34
CA ALA A 234 -21.12 -4.54 -7.50
C ALA A 234 -20.93 -5.21 -8.85
#